data_7c1957ee7c8b7fd3bffb229da9e34363
#
_entry.id   7c1957ee7c8b7fd3bffb229da9e34363
#
_cell.length_a   1.000
_cell.length_b   1.000
_cell.length_c   1.000
_cell.angle_alpha   90.00
_cell.angle_beta   90.00
_cell.angle_gamma   90.00
#
_symmetry.space_group_name_H-M   'P 1'
#
loop_
_entity.id
_entity.type
_entity.pdbx_description
1 polymer ?
#
loop_
_entity_poly.entity_id
_entity_poly.type
_entity_poly.pdbx_seq_one_letter_code
_entity_poly.pdbx_strand_id
1 'polypeptide(L)'
;MEGVTAVSRLVLCVVGVAMVRGGVVAIPGPASAVLLAYLAVSVAVALALLFEARGPAIVAMLVHLADVLFAVTLASLDGKGTELLQLFLVFPMLTASYRWGLPEALATAVVMAVLLAIGPALVSSAVGDATLPAFRVFTRGALVGRGTLLLVLALVLAVPLDAEQQRRREARCVSDMLLEARSEHRLSQTLQRVLTRAVKYFGGAGAALVLCDRRSGRIFVRWATSKNDPEGGSGSDGEVPRERENDLLFEMRGAAAFGVRSRFGRPRLTLVEFDAQGVGVGSETLFLSEAFRQMFTAFERVIIVRSDLERRWMVRLFVFDPRLPAGRATLVRAALRMTSQVGPVLYDHYLVRRLRSRAITAERARIARELHDGPIQSLLAVDLELAVLRRRAAESPLASDLGHFHDIVKSEIISLRELLENVRAGTSDTEPLEHALTELVRRFGIYTGTVAQFVSNGTAAGIGAQQRRELIQIVVEALANVRKHSAAKRVTVRTKVASGRLRLTVEDSGRGFPFSGVRTAAQLRQSGEGPRTILERVQHLSGDLRVKSTPGTGCIVEVSVPMKVSRIVEKASGD
;
A
#
# COMPACT_ATOMS: atom_id res chain seq x y z
N MET A 1 17.46 -21.25 8.53
CA MET A 1 16.87 -22.58 8.28
C MET A 1 17.90 -23.63 7.96
N GLU A 2 18.79 -23.41 6.99
CA GLU A 2 19.84 -24.37 6.60
C GLU A 2 20.80 -24.69 7.73
N GLY A 3 21.12 -23.74 8.60
CA GLY A 3 21.95 -23.99 9.78
C GLY A 3 21.35 -25.01 10.77
N VAL A 4 20.04 -24.97 10.99
CA VAL A 4 19.37 -25.93 11.90
C VAL A 4 19.44 -27.35 11.33
N THR A 5 19.17 -27.52 10.03
CA THR A 5 19.24 -28.85 9.39
C THR A 5 20.67 -29.39 9.35
N ALA A 6 21.66 -28.51 9.14
CA ALA A 6 23.08 -28.90 9.15
C ALA A 6 23.55 -29.34 10.55
N VAL A 7 23.19 -28.60 11.59
CA VAL A 7 23.47 -28.98 13.00
C VAL A 7 22.79 -30.29 13.36
N SER A 8 21.51 -30.45 13.02
CA SER A 8 20.76 -31.67 13.28
C SER A 8 21.39 -32.88 12.59
N ARG A 9 21.86 -32.73 11.34
CA ARG A 9 22.59 -33.77 10.60
C ARG A 9 23.89 -34.14 11.29
N LEU A 10 24.65 -33.16 11.73
CA LEU A 10 25.93 -33.37 12.42
C LEU A 10 25.70 -34.13 13.74
N VAL A 11 24.73 -33.72 14.54
CA VAL A 11 24.37 -34.40 15.79
C VAL A 11 23.98 -35.84 15.52
N LEU A 12 23.14 -36.11 14.53
CA LEU A 12 22.71 -37.43 14.15
C LEU A 12 23.90 -38.32 13.75
N CYS A 13 24.84 -37.81 12.96
CA CYS A 13 26.06 -38.50 12.56
C CYS A 13 26.95 -38.83 13.76
N VAL A 14 27.15 -37.89 14.68
CA VAL A 14 27.96 -38.08 15.89
C VAL A 14 27.34 -39.15 16.78
N VAL A 15 26.03 -39.13 16.96
CA VAL A 15 25.29 -40.17 17.72
C VAL A 15 25.45 -41.52 17.04
N GLY A 16 25.31 -41.64 15.72
CA GLY A 16 25.51 -42.88 14.98
C GLY A 16 26.94 -43.44 15.15
N VAL A 17 27.96 -42.61 15.05
CA VAL A 17 29.36 -43.03 15.31
C VAL A 17 29.58 -43.46 16.74
N ALA A 18 28.99 -42.76 17.71
CA ALA A 18 29.08 -43.13 19.12
C ALA A 18 28.40 -44.48 19.41
N MET A 19 27.24 -44.76 18.82
CA MET A 19 26.54 -46.05 18.95
C MET A 19 27.38 -47.21 18.39
N VAL A 20 28.05 -47.01 17.27
CA VAL A 20 28.92 -48.05 16.69
C VAL A 20 30.19 -48.26 17.53
N ARG A 21 30.87 -47.19 17.93
CA ARG A 21 32.06 -47.28 18.78
C ARG A 21 31.78 -47.81 20.19
N GLY A 22 30.62 -47.48 20.73
CA GLY A 22 30.18 -47.98 22.03
C GLY A 22 29.70 -49.42 22.05
N GLY A 23 29.74 -50.11 20.91
CA GLY A 23 29.32 -51.51 20.79
C GLY A 23 27.80 -51.72 20.89
N VAL A 24 27.01 -50.66 20.88
CA VAL A 24 25.53 -50.71 20.90
C VAL A 24 24.99 -51.26 19.57
N VAL A 25 25.66 -50.91 18.48
CA VAL A 25 25.33 -51.33 17.12
C VAL A 25 26.57 -51.97 16.49
N ALA A 26 26.49 -53.22 16.05
CA ALA A 26 27.54 -53.87 15.29
C ALA A 26 27.26 -53.73 13.80
N ILE A 27 28.09 -52.94 13.12
CA ILE A 27 28.03 -52.81 11.65
C ILE A 27 29.29 -53.38 11.00
N PRO A 28 29.16 -53.96 9.79
CA PRO A 28 30.33 -54.41 9.03
C PRO A 28 31.32 -53.27 8.71
N GLY A 29 32.62 -53.63 8.59
CA GLY A 29 33.67 -52.63 8.33
C GLY A 29 33.42 -51.64 7.22
N PRO A 30 32.93 -52.06 6.02
CA PRO A 30 32.55 -51.15 4.95
C PRO A 30 31.46 -50.14 5.30
N ALA A 31 30.49 -50.53 6.13
CA ALA A 31 29.39 -49.64 6.53
C ALA A 31 29.84 -48.56 7.52
N SER A 32 30.86 -48.84 8.32
CA SER A 32 31.48 -47.81 9.19
C SER A 32 32.19 -46.74 8.36
N ALA A 33 32.78 -47.10 7.23
CA ALA A 33 33.38 -46.15 6.31
C ALA A 33 32.34 -45.23 5.67
N VAL A 34 31.15 -45.75 5.31
CA VAL A 34 30.02 -44.94 4.79
C VAL A 34 29.55 -43.92 5.85
N LEU A 35 29.45 -44.34 7.11
CA LEU A 35 29.07 -43.45 8.22
C LEU A 35 30.07 -42.30 8.40
N LEU A 36 31.37 -42.62 8.34
CA LEU A 36 32.46 -41.62 8.44
C LEU A 36 32.48 -40.69 7.26
N ALA A 37 32.29 -41.19 6.04
CA ALA A 37 32.19 -40.39 4.84
C ALA A 37 31.01 -39.40 4.90
N TYR A 38 29.87 -39.87 5.37
CA TYR A 38 28.68 -39.00 5.55
C TYR A 38 28.91 -37.94 6.65
N LEU A 39 29.62 -38.29 7.73
CA LEU A 39 30.03 -37.35 8.75
C LEU A 39 30.94 -36.26 8.15
N ALA A 40 31.91 -36.62 7.32
CA ALA A 40 32.78 -35.67 6.64
C ALA A 40 32.01 -34.71 5.72
N VAL A 41 31.07 -35.25 4.93
CA VAL A 41 30.17 -34.44 4.11
C VAL A 41 29.30 -33.50 4.97
N SER A 42 28.79 -34.00 6.08
CA SER A 42 27.96 -33.20 7.01
C SER A 42 28.75 -32.05 7.63
N VAL A 43 30.01 -32.27 7.99
CA VAL A 43 30.93 -31.23 8.49
C VAL A 43 31.24 -30.22 7.39
N ALA A 44 31.53 -30.68 6.15
CA ALA A 44 31.78 -29.79 5.02
C ALA A 44 30.59 -28.87 4.70
N VAL A 45 29.36 -29.42 4.71
CA VAL A 45 28.14 -28.64 4.52
C VAL A 45 27.94 -27.64 5.67
N ALA A 46 28.18 -28.04 6.92
CA ALA A 46 28.05 -27.16 8.07
C ALA A 46 29.07 -26.01 8.01
N LEU A 47 30.32 -26.29 7.63
CA LEU A 47 31.36 -25.27 7.44
C LEU A 47 31.02 -24.32 6.28
N ALA A 48 30.55 -24.84 5.14
CA ALA A 48 30.15 -24.01 4.00
C ALA A 48 29.03 -23.02 4.39
N LEU A 49 28.10 -23.42 5.25
CA LEU A 49 27.05 -22.56 5.75
C LEU A 49 27.53 -21.50 6.75
N LEU A 50 28.60 -21.79 7.53
CA LEU A 50 29.24 -20.80 8.41
C LEU A 50 29.91 -19.66 7.64
N PHE A 51 30.39 -19.93 6.43
CA PHE A 51 30.99 -18.94 5.54
C PHE A 51 29.96 -18.23 4.62
N GLU A 52 28.68 -18.20 5.01
CA GLU A 52 27.57 -17.53 4.30
C GLU A 52 27.35 -17.97 2.84
N ALA A 53 27.92 -19.08 2.42
CA ALA A 53 27.69 -19.65 1.09
C ALA A 53 26.24 -20.20 0.98
N ARG A 54 25.29 -19.30 0.68
CA ARG A 54 23.91 -19.71 0.28
C ARG A 54 24.01 -20.46 -1.04
N GLY A 55 24.01 -21.78 -0.99
CA GLY A 55 24.02 -22.62 -2.18
C GLY A 55 22.73 -22.44 -3.00
N PRO A 56 22.79 -22.61 -4.34
CA PRO A 56 21.59 -22.67 -5.18
C PRO A 56 20.65 -23.79 -4.73
N ALA A 57 19.36 -23.68 -5.04
CA ALA A 57 18.32 -24.66 -4.66
C ALA A 57 18.71 -26.12 -5.05
N ILE A 58 19.46 -26.30 -6.13
CA ILE A 58 20.00 -27.57 -6.60
C ILE A 58 20.92 -28.22 -5.55
N VAL A 59 21.76 -27.45 -4.87
CA VAL A 59 22.65 -27.98 -3.80
C VAL A 59 21.83 -28.52 -2.64
N ALA A 60 20.77 -27.80 -2.26
CA ALA A 60 19.85 -28.25 -1.22
C ALA A 60 19.18 -29.58 -1.56
N MET A 61 18.80 -29.77 -2.82
CA MET A 61 18.19 -31.01 -3.32
C MET A 61 19.20 -32.17 -3.38
N LEU A 62 20.44 -31.91 -3.82
CA LEU A 62 21.49 -32.92 -3.83
C LEU A 62 21.88 -33.38 -2.42
N VAL A 63 21.97 -32.45 -1.48
CA VAL A 63 22.21 -32.78 -0.06
C VAL A 63 21.07 -33.60 0.52
N HIS A 64 19.81 -33.29 0.20
CA HIS A 64 18.67 -34.06 0.63
C HIS A 64 18.66 -35.48 0.01
N LEU A 65 19.00 -35.60 -1.26
CA LEU A 65 19.14 -36.92 -1.92
C LEU A 65 20.24 -37.76 -1.22
N ALA A 66 21.36 -37.16 -0.86
CA ALA A 66 22.41 -37.82 -0.10
C ALA A 66 21.92 -38.28 1.28
N ASP A 67 21.11 -37.45 1.98
CA ASP A 67 20.46 -37.81 3.24
C ASP A 67 19.53 -39.02 3.11
N VAL A 68 18.73 -39.06 2.04
CA VAL A 68 17.82 -40.19 1.72
C VAL A 68 18.62 -41.48 1.47
N LEU A 69 19.61 -41.42 0.56
CA LEU A 69 20.44 -42.56 0.20
C LEU A 69 21.18 -43.11 1.42
N PHE A 70 21.76 -42.25 2.22
CA PHE A 70 22.47 -42.62 3.43
C PHE A 70 21.54 -43.30 4.46
N ALA A 71 20.37 -42.69 4.73
CA ALA A 71 19.41 -43.26 5.70
C ALA A 71 18.87 -44.63 5.26
N VAL A 72 18.58 -44.77 3.95
CA VAL A 72 18.11 -46.05 3.37
C VAL A 72 19.22 -47.12 3.45
N THR A 73 20.47 -46.77 3.14
CA THR A 73 21.61 -47.69 3.21
C THR A 73 21.81 -48.21 4.63
N LEU A 74 21.82 -47.29 5.61
CA LEU A 74 21.95 -47.70 7.03
C LEU A 74 20.79 -48.57 7.50
N ALA A 75 19.56 -48.24 7.12
CA ALA A 75 18.36 -49.01 7.52
C ALA A 75 18.29 -50.39 6.85
N SER A 76 19.03 -50.60 5.76
CA SER A 76 19.11 -51.87 5.03
C SER A 76 20.20 -52.81 5.52
N LEU A 77 21.09 -52.38 6.44
CA LEU A 77 22.15 -53.21 6.99
C LEU A 77 21.59 -54.29 7.91
N ASP A 78 22.18 -55.51 7.85
CA ASP A 78 21.88 -56.61 8.77
C ASP A 78 22.96 -56.73 9.85
N GLY A 79 22.53 -56.89 11.12
CA GLY A 79 23.43 -56.99 12.25
C GLY A 79 22.72 -56.80 13.59
N LYS A 80 23.44 -57.05 14.69
CA LYS A 80 22.91 -56.83 16.05
C LYS A 80 22.73 -55.33 16.31
N GLY A 81 21.52 -54.91 16.70
CA GLY A 81 21.20 -53.52 17.05
C GLY A 81 20.99 -52.61 15.87
N THR A 82 21.10 -53.10 14.62
CA THR A 82 20.90 -52.27 13.40
C THR A 82 19.48 -51.75 13.27
N GLU A 83 18.51 -52.27 14.04
CA GLU A 83 17.14 -51.75 14.11
C GLU A 83 17.11 -50.27 14.58
N LEU A 84 18.04 -49.86 15.42
CA LEU A 84 18.18 -48.48 15.89
C LEU A 84 18.58 -47.52 14.76
N LEU A 85 19.24 -48.02 13.71
CA LEU A 85 19.63 -47.22 12.54
C LEU A 85 18.42 -46.81 11.69
N GLN A 86 17.26 -47.47 11.88
CA GLN A 86 16.02 -47.05 11.20
C GLN A 86 15.53 -45.68 11.67
N LEU A 87 15.97 -45.18 12.82
CA LEU A 87 15.69 -43.82 13.26
C LEU A 87 16.27 -42.77 12.30
N PHE A 88 17.31 -43.10 11.56
CA PHE A 88 17.86 -42.19 10.53
C PHE A 88 16.88 -41.90 9.38
N LEU A 89 15.87 -42.77 9.13
CA LEU A 89 14.84 -42.55 8.15
C LEU A 89 13.93 -41.34 8.50
N VAL A 90 13.85 -40.98 9.78
CA VAL A 90 13.07 -39.84 10.26
C VAL A 90 13.67 -38.51 9.76
N PHE A 91 15.00 -38.45 9.69
CA PHE A 91 15.72 -37.20 9.40
C PHE A 91 15.44 -36.64 7.98
N PRO A 92 15.55 -37.39 6.86
CA PRO A 92 15.18 -36.91 5.53
C PRO A 92 13.72 -36.43 5.45
N MET A 93 12.80 -37.14 6.13
CA MET A 93 11.39 -36.74 6.15
C MET A 93 11.17 -35.42 6.89
N LEU A 94 11.84 -35.25 8.04
CA LEU A 94 11.78 -34.04 8.83
C LEU A 94 12.39 -32.85 8.06
N THR A 95 13.51 -33.07 7.36
CA THR A 95 14.15 -32.05 6.53
C THR A 95 13.30 -31.68 5.32
N ALA A 96 12.66 -32.67 4.64
CA ALA A 96 11.74 -32.42 3.53
C ALA A 96 10.51 -31.61 4.00
N SER A 97 9.88 -32.04 5.10
CA SER A 97 8.73 -31.35 5.70
C SER A 97 9.05 -29.91 6.08
N TYR A 98 10.23 -29.69 6.67
CA TYR A 98 10.67 -28.39 7.16
C TYR A 98 11.07 -27.44 6.02
N ARG A 99 11.65 -27.97 4.94
CA ARG A 99 12.23 -27.19 3.84
C ARG A 99 11.21 -26.89 2.73
N TRP A 100 10.40 -27.87 2.37
CA TRP A 100 9.51 -27.79 1.20
C TRP A 100 8.03 -27.99 1.55
N GLY A 101 7.67 -28.72 2.59
CA GLY A 101 6.30 -28.91 3.05
C GLY A 101 5.77 -30.35 2.91
N LEU A 102 4.44 -30.50 3.00
CA LEU A 102 3.78 -31.81 3.03
C LEU A 102 3.95 -32.61 1.73
N PRO A 103 3.78 -32.05 0.50
CA PRO A 103 3.89 -32.84 -0.72
C PRO A 103 5.26 -33.49 -0.89
N GLU A 104 6.32 -32.73 -0.59
CA GLU A 104 7.70 -33.18 -0.73
C GLU A 104 8.09 -34.18 0.37
N ALA A 105 7.55 -34.03 1.57
CA ALA A 105 7.71 -35.04 2.62
C ALA A 105 7.08 -36.38 2.25
N LEU A 106 5.87 -36.36 1.69
CA LEU A 106 5.21 -37.56 1.17
C LEU A 106 5.98 -38.18 -0.01
N ALA A 107 6.46 -37.38 -0.94
CA ALA A 107 7.30 -37.84 -2.04
C ALA A 107 8.58 -38.51 -1.52
N THR A 108 9.25 -37.90 -0.52
CA THR A 108 10.43 -38.47 0.15
C THR A 108 10.10 -39.82 0.80
N ALA A 109 8.97 -39.92 1.50
CA ALA A 109 8.55 -41.18 2.11
C ALA A 109 8.33 -42.30 1.07
N VAL A 110 7.69 -41.99 -0.06
CA VAL A 110 7.49 -42.92 -1.16
C VAL A 110 8.82 -43.35 -1.78
N VAL A 111 9.71 -42.42 -2.06
CA VAL A 111 11.05 -42.71 -2.61
C VAL A 111 11.84 -43.61 -1.67
N MET A 112 11.82 -43.33 -0.35
CA MET A 112 12.49 -44.15 0.63
C MET A 112 11.89 -45.57 0.74
N ALA A 113 10.56 -45.70 0.68
CA ALA A 113 9.90 -47.02 0.68
C ALA A 113 10.29 -47.85 -0.55
N VAL A 114 10.35 -47.22 -1.74
CA VAL A 114 10.78 -47.83 -3.00
C VAL A 114 12.24 -48.25 -2.90
N LEU A 115 13.14 -47.38 -2.43
CA LEU A 115 14.57 -47.69 -2.29
C LEU A 115 14.82 -48.82 -1.26
N LEU A 116 14.05 -48.88 -0.15
CA LEU A 116 14.11 -50.00 0.80
C LEU A 116 13.64 -51.31 0.17
N ALA A 117 12.72 -51.30 -0.77
CA ALA A 117 12.21 -52.50 -1.45
C ALA A 117 13.17 -53.03 -2.50
N ILE A 118 13.77 -52.14 -3.35
CA ILE A 118 14.55 -52.57 -4.52
C ILE A 118 16.07 -52.46 -4.26
N GLY A 119 16.51 -51.60 -3.34
CA GLY A 119 17.93 -51.26 -3.09
C GLY A 119 18.77 -52.53 -2.78
N PRO A 120 18.35 -53.38 -1.84
CA PRO A 120 19.11 -54.62 -1.55
C PRO A 120 19.30 -55.54 -2.75
N ALA A 121 18.28 -55.65 -3.60
CA ALA A 121 18.35 -56.49 -4.79
C ALA A 121 19.25 -55.87 -5.90
N LEU A 122 19.24 -54.58 -6.06
CA LEU A 122 20.11 -53.85 -7.02
C LEU A 122 21.58 -53.92 -6.62
N VAL A 123 21.88 -53.81 -5.34
CA VAL A 123 23.25 -53.88 -4.82
C VAL A 123 23.80 -55.30 -4.95
N SER A 124 23.02 -56.34 -4.64
CA SER A 124 23.45 -57.72 -4.76
C SER A 124 23.71 -58.13 -6.20
N SER A 125 22.92 -57.61 -7.16
CA SER A 125 23.09 -57.88 -8.59
C SER A 125 24.29 -57.14 -9.23
N ALA A 126 24.67 -55.98 -8.70
CA ALA A 126 25.72 -55.13 -9.25
C ALA A 126 27.14 -55.47 -8.79
N VAL A 127 27.32 -56.06 -7.61
CA VAL A 127 28.65 -56.20 -6.98
C VAL A 127 29.07 -57.67 -6.74
N GLY A 128 28.20 -58.64 -7.03
CA GLY A 128 28.50 -60.07 -6.83
C GLY A 128 28.63 -60.46 -5.35
N ASP A 129 28.31 -61.73 -5.05
CA ASP A 129 28.05 -62.23 -3.69
C ASP A 129 29.22 -62.23 -2.69
N ALA A 130 30.44 -61.83 -3.05
CA ALA A 130 31.64 -62.16 -2.27
C ALA A 130 32.20 -61.09 -1.34
N THR A 131 31.77 -59.83 -1.39
CA THR A 131 32.48 -58.75 -0.71
C THR A 131 31.65 -57.69 0.01
N LEU A 132 30.33 -57.76 -0.02
CA LEU A 132 29.45 -56.78 0.60
C LEU A 132 28.80 -57.29 1.89
N PRO A 133 28.56 -56.41 2.89
CA PRO A 133 27.82 -56.75 4.09
C PRO A 133 26.43 -57.26 3.69
N ALA A 134 25.93 -58.29 4.40
CA ALA A 134 24.62 -58.83 4.18
C ALA A 134 23.55 -57.73 4.28
N PHE A 135 22.92 -57.43 3.15
CA PHE A 135 21.74 -56.58 3.15
C PHE A 135 20.51 -57.40 3.52
N ARG A 136 19.72 -56.84 4.40
CA ARG A 136 18.48 -57.50 4.86
C ARG A 136 17.44 -57.46 3.74
N VAL A 137 17.13 -58.61 3.16
CA VAL A 137 15.99 -58.76 2.27
C VAL A 137 14.70 -58.79 3.11
N PHE A 138 13.89 -57.75 2.94
CA PHE A 138 12.65 -57.64 3.71
C PHE A 138 11.54 -58.48 3.08
N THR A 139 10.77 -59.16 3.95
CA THR A 139 9.53 -59.82 3.54
C THR A 139 8.50 -58.79 3.02
N ARG A 140 7.59 -59.20 2.15
CA ARG A 140 6.53 -58.31 1.63
C ARG A 140 5.75 -57.61 2.74
N GLY A 141 5.42 -58.33 3.81
CA GLY A 141 4.73 -57.75 4.98
C GLY A 141 5.55 -56.68 5.70
N ALA A 142 6.86 -56.91 5.89
CA ALA A 142 7.76 -55.92 6.49
C ALA A 142 7.93 -54.67 5.65
N LEU A 143 7.96 -54.80 4.32
CA LEU A 143 8.02 -53.66 3.40
C LEU A 143 6.75 -52.81 3.43
N VAL A 144 5.58 -53.47 3.41
CA VAL A 144 4.28 -52.76 3.52
C VAL A 144 4.19 -52.04 4.87
N GLY A 145 4.55 -52.72 5.98
CA GLY A 145 4.52 -52.09 7.30
C GLY A 145 5.43 -50.89 7.43
N ARG A 146 6.67 -50.95 6.87
CA ARG A 146 7.62 -49.83 6.87
C ARG A 146 7.18 -48.69 5.95
N GLY A 147 6.69 -48.99 4.75
CA GLY A 147 6.14 -47.99 3.86
C GLY A 147 4.96 -47.24 4.48
N THR A 148 4.05 -47.98 5.13
CA THR A 148 2.95 -47.37 5.87
C THR A 148 3.44 -46.51 7.03
N LEU A 149 4.42 -46.98 7.79
CA LEU A 149 5.01 -46.21 8.88
C LEU A 149 5.66 -44.92 8.39
N LEU A 150 6.42 -44.98 7.30
CA LEU A 150 7.03 -43.78 6.68
C LEU A 150 5.98 -42.76 6.23
N LEU A 151 4.90 -43.22 5.60
CA LEU A 151 3.81 -42.33 5.17
C LEU A 151 3.09 -41.70 6.37
N VAL A 152 2.78 -42.47 7.41
CA VAL A 152 2.17 -41.93 8.63
C VAL A 152 3.11 -40.94 9.30
N LEU A 153 4.40 -41.25 9.39
CA LEU A 153 5.40 -40.38 10.00
C LEU A 153 5.56 -39.07 9.19
N ALA A 154 5.57 -39.16 7.83
CA ALA A 154 5.56 -37.97 6.98
C ALA A 154 4.36 -37.08 7.26
N LEU A 155 3.18 -37.68 7.38
CA LEU A 155 1.95 -36.93 7.65
C LEU A 155 1.99 -36.28 9.05
N VAL A 156 2.38 -37.03 10.07
CA VAL A 156 2.46 -36.55 11.46
C VAL A 156 3.47 -35.42 11.63
N LEU A 157 4.59 -35.46 10.90
CA LEU A 157 5.62 -34.44 10.99
C LEU A 157 5.29 -33.23 10.10
N ALA A 158 4.80 -33.44 8.87
CA ALA A 158 4.63 -32.39 7.91
C ALA A 158 3.40 -31.50 8.18
N VAL A 159 2.27 -32.08 8.61
CA VAL A 159 1.03 -31.30 8.83
C VAL A 159 1.21 -30.18 9.87
N PRO A 160 1.75 -30.43 11.08
CA PRO A 160 1.93 -29.36 12.06
C PRO A 160 3.00 -28.36 11.64
N LEU A 161 4.07 -28.80 10.95
CA LEU A 161 5.11 -27.91 10.45
C LEU A 161 4.61 -26.99 9.36
N ASP A 162 3.83 -27.48 8.42
CA ASP A 162 3.21 -26.65 7.38
C ASP A 162 2.24 -25.63 7.98
N ALA A 163 1.40 -26.05 8.92
CA ALA A 163 0.50 -25.17 9.63
C ALA A 163 1.26 -24.05 10.39
N GLU A 164 2.37 -24.40 11.06
CA GLU A 164 3.21 -23.42 11.77
C GLU A 164 3.90 -22.44 10.81
N GLN A 165 4.44 -22.92 9.69
CA GLN A 165 5.02 -22.06 8.67
C GLN A 165 4.00 -21.10 8.10
N GLN A 166 2.79 -21.56 7.83
CA GLN A 166 1.70 -20.73 7.34
C GLN A 166 1.33 -19.65 8.37
N ARG A 167 1.22 -20.00 9.65
CA ARG A 167 0.99 -19.04 10.75
C ARG A 167 2.09 -17.97 10.81
N ARG A 168 3.36 -18.39 10.70
CA ARG A 168 4.50 -17.44 10.70
C ARG A 168 4.51 -16.52 9.50
N ARG A 169 4.15 -17.01 8.30
CA ARG A 169 4.01 -16.17 7.08
C ARG A 169 2.90 -15.14 7.25
N GLU A 170 1.76 -15.58 7.81
CA GLU A 170 0.63 -14.70 8.10
C GLU A 170 1.01 -13.63 9.13
N ALA A 171 1.61 -14.02 10.25
CA ALA A 171 2.03 -13.09 11.31
C ALA A 171 3.03 -12.04 10.79
N ARG A 172 4.00 -12.44 9.95
CA ARG A 172 4.92 -11.50 9.30
C ARG A 172 4.19 -10.52 8.38
N CYS A 173 3.27 -11.03 7.56
CA CYS A 173 2.48 -10.18 6.67
C CYS A 173 1.66 -9.15 7.45
N VAL A 174 0.99 -9.56 8.53
CA VAL A 174 0.23 -8.67 9.40
C VAL A 174 1.16 -7.65 10.09
N SER A 175 2.32 -8.07 10.59
CA SER A 175 3.31 -7.17 11.18
C SER A 175 3.78 -6.11 10.17
N ASP A 176 4.10 -6.52 8.95
CA ASP A 176 4.48 -5.59 7.88
C ASP A 176 3.35 -4.61 7.54
N MET A 177 2.09 -5.09 7.48
CA MET A 177 0.92 -4.23 7.26
C MET A 177 0.71 -3.23 8.39
N LEU A 178 0.91 -3.63 9.65
CA LEU A 178 0.78 -2.76 10.81
C LEU A 178 1.88 -1.68 10.85
N LEU A 179 3.11 -2.01 10.45
CA LEU A 179 4.19 -1.03 10.30
C LEU A 179 3.85 0.00 9.22
N GLU A 180 3.34 -0.46 8.06
CA GLU A 180 2.89 0.44 6.99
C GLU A 180 1.70 1.31 7.45
N ALA A 181 0.75 0.73 8.21
CA ALA A 181 -0.42 1.45 8.72
C ALA A 181 -0.05 2.57 9.70
N ARG A 182 1.04 2.43 10.44
CA ARG A 182 1.57 3.44 11.39
C ARG A 182 2.49 4.47 10.74
N SER A 183 2.89 4.28 9.49
CA SER A 183 3.80 5.19 8.80
C SER A 183 3.15 6.57 8.57
N GLU A 184 3.97 7.64 8.55
CA GLU A 184 3.50 9.02 8.35
C GLU A 184 3.05 9.35 6.91
N HIS A 185 2.95 8.36 6.04
CA HIS A 185 2.54 8.54 4.65
C HIS A 185 1.08 9.00 4.53
N ARG A 186 0.72 9.57 3.39
CA ARG A 186 -0.68 9.90 3.09
C ARG A 186 -1.54 8.64 3.17
N LEU A 187 -2.74 8.74 3.76
CA LEU A 187 -3.66 7.60 3.95
C LEU A 187 -3.83 6.78 2.66
N SER A 188 -3.90 7.47 1.52
CA SER A 188 -4.00 6.85 0.20
C SER A 188 -2.81 5.94 -0.12
N GLN A 189 -1.60 6.36 0.18
CA GLN A 189 -0.37 5.57 -0.03
C GLN A 189 -0.30 4.40 0.96
N THR A 190 -0.67 4.64 2.21
CA THR A 190 -0.73 3.60 3.25
C THR A 190 -1.69 2.48 2.84
N LEU A 191 -2.93 2.83 2.43
CA LEU A 191 -3.90 1.84 1.95
C LEU A 191 -3.40 1.06 0.74
N GLN A 192 -2.75 1.74 -0.22
CA GLN A 192 -2.17 1.10 -1.39
C GLN A 192 -1.11 0.06 -1.01
N ARG A 193 -0.20 0.41 -0.10
CA ARG A 193 0.85 -0.50 0.38
C ARG A 193 0.27 -1.70 1.13
N VAL A 194 -0.70 -1.47 2.02
CA VAL A 194 -1.39 -2.54 2.74
C VAL A 194 -2.09 -3.50 1.77
N LEU A 195 -2.81 -3.00 0.76
CA LEU A 195 -3.43 -3.82 -0.27
C LEU A 195 -2.40 -4.60 -1.09
N THR A 196 -1.28 -3.98 -1.47
CA THR A 196 -0.20 -4.65 -2.19
C THR A 196 0.41 -5.79 -1.36
N ARG A 197 0.57 -5.62 -0.04
CA ARG A 197 1.00 -6.70 0.86
C ARG A 197 -0.01 -7.84 0.92
N ALA A 198 -1.32 -7.53 0.96
CA ALA A 198 -2.38 -8.54 0.91
C ALA A 198 -2.32 -9.33 -0.41
N VAL A 199 -2.22 -8.66 -1.57
CA VAL A 199 -2.07 -9.31 -2.89
C VAL A 199 -0.86 -10.24 -2.90
N LYS A 200 0.29 -9.79 -2.39
CA LYS A 200 1.51 -10.61 -2.31
C LYS A 200 1.34 -11.83 -1.42
N TYR A 201 0.70 -11.68 -0.26
CA TYR A 201 0.45 -12.81 0.66
C TYR A 201 -0.44 -13.88 0.04
N PHE A 202 -1.59 -13.47 -0.54
CA PHE A 202 -2.53 -14.41 -1.16
C PHE A 202 -2.07 -14.92 -2.53
N GLY A 203 -0.99 -14.37 -3.10
CA GLY A 203 -0.57 -14.65 -4.48
C GLY A 203 -1.64 -14.28 -5.51
N GLY A 204 -2.54 -13.36 -5.15
CA GLY A 204 -3.73 -13.00 -5.92
C GLY A 204 -3.42 -12.14 -7.15
N ALA A 205 -4.39 -12.05 -8.06
CA ALA A 205 -4.31 -11.14 -9.21
C ALA A 205 -4.45 -9.67 -8.78
N GLY A 206 -5.20 -9.42 -7.70
CA GLY A 206 -5.41 -8.08 -7.16
C GLY A 206 -6.20 -8.10 -5.85
N ALA A 207 -6.31 -6.93 -5.22
CA ALA A 207 -7.19 -6.69 -4.09
C ALA A 207 -7.86 -5.32 -4.22
N ALA A 208 -9.10 -5.21 -3.72
CA ALA A 208 -9.83 -3.96 -3.68
C ALA A 208 -10.40 -3.72 -2.28
N LEU A 209 -10.37 -2.47 -1.85
CA LEU A 209 -10.97 -2.01 -0.61
C LEU A 209 -12.07 -1.01 -0.94
N VAL A 210 -13.28 -1.33 -0.53
CA VAL A 210 -14.46 -0.45 -0.65
C VAL A 210 -14.80 0.08 0.74
N LEU A 211 -14.86 1.38 0.87
CA LEU A 211 -15.15 2.11 2.11
C LEU A 211 -16.41 2.94 1.90
N CYS A 212 -17.42 2.77 2.73
CA CYS A 212 -18.63 3.60 2.73
C CYS A 212 -18.81 4.32 4.07
N ASP A 213 -18.90 5.64 4.05
CA ASP A 213 -19.28 6.43 5.23
C ASP A 213 -20.81 6.49 5.31
N ARG A 214 -21.41 5.76 6.24
CA ARG A 214 -22.88 5.71 6.45
C ARG A 214 -23.53 7.07 6.70
N ARG A 215 -22.77 8.07 7.21
CA ARG A 215 -23.32 9.41 7.46
C ARG A 215 -23.42 10.26 6.19
N SER A 216 -22.39 10.20 5.35
CA SER A 216 -22.36 11.00 4.12
C SER A 216 -22.84 10.23 2.90
N GLY A 217 -22.96 8.90 2.97
CA GLY A 217 -23.26 8.02 1.84
C GLY A 217 -22.16 8.01 0.76
N ARG A 218 -20.95 8.49 1.09
CA ARG A 218 -19.83 8.51 0.15
C ARG A 218 -19.12 7.17 0.11
N ILE A 219 -18.86 6.69 -1.08
CA ILE A 219 -18.20 5.42 -1.33
C ILE A 219 -16.83 5.69 -1.97
N PHE A 220 -15.81 5.11 -1.38
CA PHE A 220 -14.44 5.18 -1.87
C PHE A 220 -13.96 3.78 -2.24
N VAL A 221 -13.40 3.63 -3.42
CA VAL A 221 -12.82 2.37 -3.88
C VAL A 221 -11.34 2.56 -4.11
N ARG A 222 -10.55 1.65 -3.55
CA ARG A 222 -9.12 1.57 -3.79
C ARG A 222 -8.74 0.15 -4.14
N TRP A 223 -7.85 -0.03 -5.11
CA TRP A 223 -7.41 -1.34 -5.55
C TRP A 223 -5.90 -1.40 -5.77
N ALA A 224 -5.35 -2.63 -5.70
CA ALA A 224 -3.97 -2.95 -6.01
C ALA A 224 -3.94 -4.20 -6.90
N THR A 225 -3.03 -4.25 -7.87
CA THR A 225 -2.83 -5.39 -8.76
C THR A 225 -1.46 -6.02 -8.55
N SER A 226 -1.34 -7.31 -8.93
CA SER A 226 -0.08 -8.05 -8.84
C SER A 226 0.94 -7.66 -9.92
N LYS A 227 0.51 -7.07 -11.03
CA LYS A 227 1.43 -6.61 -12.08
C LYS A 227 2.21 -5.42 -11.52
N ASN A 228 3.53 -5.62 -11.38
CA ASN A 228 4.49 -4.56 -11.06
C ASN A 228 4.47 -3.54 -12.21
N ASP A 229 3.64 -2.55 -12.08
CA ASP A 229 3.73 -1.32 -12.84
C ASP A 229 4.20 -0.24 -11.86
N PRO A 230 5.50 0.09 -11.80
CA PRO A 230 6.01 1.07 -10.86
C PRO A 230 5.47 2.47 -11.13
N GLU A 231 4.92 2.73 -12.32
CA GLU A 231 4.37 4.03 -12.71
C GLU A 231 2.89 4.03 -13.09
N GLY A 232 2.25 2.88 -13.34
CA GLY A 232 0.92 2.79 -13.95
C GLY A 232 -0.18 2.14 -13.11
N GLY A 233 0.15 1.45 -12.05
CA GLY A 233 -0.81 0.78 -11.15
C GLY A 233 -1.45 1.71 -10.11
N SER A 234 -1.61 2.99 -10.39
CA SER A 234 -2.35 3.88 -9.51
C SER A 234 -3.82 3.48 -9.56
N GLY A 235 -4.22 2.64 -8.62
CA GLY A 235 -5.62 2.47 -8.31
C GLY A 235 -6.22 3.86 -8.14
N SER A 236 -7.12 4.23 -9.05
CA SER A 236 -7.79 5.51 -8.99
C SER A 236 -8.53 5.61 -7.66
N ASP A 237 -8.16 6.59 -6.83
CA ASP A 237 -9.04 7.08 -5.77
C ASP A 237 -10.30 7.62 -6.47
N GLY A 238 -11.31 6.79 -6.62
CA GLY A 238 -12.57 7.17 -7.21
C GLY A 238 -13.63 7.24 -6.11
N GLU A 239 -14.22 8.41 -5.91
CA GLU A 239 -15.52 8.52 -5.26
C GLU A 239 -16.53 7.92 -6.23
N VAL A 240 -17.23 6.87 -5.80
CA VAL A 240 -18.22 6.16 -6.61
C VAL A 240 -19.60 6.75 -6.30
N PRO A 241 -20.45 7.01 -7.32
CA PRO A 241 -21.82 7.47 -7.09
C PRO A 241 -22.59 6.54 -6.17
N ARG A 242 -23.43 7.11 -5.30
CA ARG A 242 -24.23 6.37 -4.31
C ARG A 242 -25.15 5.31 -4.93
N GLU A 243 -25.57 5.51 -6.16
CA GLU A 243 -26.40 4.57 -6.92
C GLU A 243 -25.76 3.19 -7.10
N ARG A 244 -24.43 3.09 -6.97
CA ARG A 244 -23.65 1.84 -7.04
C ARG A 244 -23.37 1.20 -5.67
N GLU A 245 -23.98 1.69 -4.61
CA GLU A 245 -23.76 1.17 -3.25
C GLU A 245 -24.11 -0.33 -3.17
N ASN A 246 -25.29 -0.70 -3.66
CA ASN A 246 -25.77 -2.08 -3.63
C ASN A 246 -24.92 -3.03 -4.49
N ASP A 247 -24.27 -2.51 -5.53
CA ASP A 247 -23.38 -3.31 -6.40
C ASP A 247 -22.08 -3.71 -5.71
N LEU A 248 -21.57 -2.86 -4.81
CA LEU A 248 -20.28 -3.04 -4.14
C LEU A 248 -20.41 -3.54 -2.70
N LEU A 249 -21.52 -3.21 -2.05
CA LEU A 249 -21.79 -3.47 -0.64
C LEU A 249 -23.01 -4.38 -0.44
N PHE A 250 -23.24 -5.30 -1.37
CA PHE A 250 -24.35 -6.26 -1.28
C PHE A 250 -24.41 -6.93 0.10
N GLU A 251 -25.63 -7.31 0.51
CA GLU A 251 -25.85 -7.94 1.80
C GLU A 251 -25.17 -9.30 1.88
N MET A 252 -24.53 -9.56 3.01
CA MET A 252 -23.92 -10.82 3.38
C MET A 252 -24.35 -11.18 4.79
N ARG A 253 -24.75 -12.41 5.02
CA ARG A 253 -25.10 -12.94 6.36
C ARG A 253 -23.82 -13.18 7.16
N GLY A 254 -22.76 -13.66 6.50
CA GLY A 254 -21.47 -13.95 7.11
C GLY A 254 -20.58 -12.72 7.25
N ALA A 255 -19.52 -12.88 8.04
CA ALA A 255 -18.44 -11.91 8.17
C ALA A 255 -17.51 -11.94 6.95
N ALA A 256 -17.43 -13.07 6.24
CA ALA A 256 -16.67 -13.22 5.02
C ALA A 256 -17.32 -14.22 4.07
N ALA A 257 -16.89 -14.22 2.80
CA ALA A 257 -17.30 -15.20 1.81
C ALA A 257 -16.14 -15.59 0.88
N PHE A 258 -16.23 -16.80 0.35
CA PHE A 258 -15.42 -17.26 -0.76
C PHE A 258 -16.32 -17.42 -1.99
N GLY A 259 -16.06 -16.64 -3.02
CA GLY A 259 -16.84 -16.60 -4.24
C GLY A 259 -16.15 -17.32 -5.40
N VAL A 260 -16.96 -18.01 -6.21
CA VAL A 260 -16.53 -18.60 -7.48
C VAL A 260 -17.45 -18.07 -8.58
N ARG A 261 -16.86 -17.49 -9.63
CA ARG A 261 -17.58 -16.95 -10.77
C ARG A 261 -17.95 -18.06 -11.74
N SER A 262 -19.19 -18.07 -12.24
CA SER A 262 -19.60 -18.98 -13.30
C SER A 262 -18.90 -18.62 -14.61
N ARG A 263 -18.40 -19.65 -15.32
CA ARG A 263 -17.78 -19.49 -16.64
C ARG A 263 -18.81 -19.47 -17.78
N PHE A 264 -20.02 -20.00 -17.55
CA PHE A 264 -21.06 -20.14 -18.56
C PHE A 264 -22.34 -19.44 -18.17
N GLY A 265 -23.03 -18.86 -19.13
CA GLY A 265 -24.33 -18.20 -18.95
C GLY A 265 -24.21 -16.78 -18.40
N ARG A 266 -25.30 -16.31 -17.73
CA ARG A 266 -25.27 -15.00 -17.07
C ARG A 266 -24.22 -14.99 -15.96
N PRO A 267 -23.39 -13.94 -15.81
CA PRO A 267 -22.31 -13.90 -14.82
C PRO A 267 -22.87 -13.96 -13.41
N ARG A 268 -22.71 -15.09 -12.77
CA ARG A 268 -23.14 -15.38 -11.40
C ARG A 268 -21.90 -15.58 -10.52
N LEU A 269 -22.00 -15.14 -9.27
CA LEU A 269 -21.01 -15.38 -8.24
C LEU A 269 -21.64 -16.27 -7.16
N THR A 270 -21.19 -17.52 -7.09
CA THR A 270 -21.60 -18.43 -6.01
C THR A 270 -20.73 -18.17 -4.80
N LEU A 271 -21.30 -17.68 -3.72
CA LEU A 271 -20.66 -17.37 -2.46
C LEU A 271 -20.86 -18.52 -1.48
N VAL A 272 -19.80 -18.93 -0.81
CA VAL A 272 -19.85 -19.72 0.41
C VAL A 272 -19.50 -18.78 1.55
N GLU A 273 -20.44 -18.55 2.44
CA GLU A 273 -20.33 -17.58 3.52
C GLU A 273 -19.76 -18.23 4.80
N PHE A 274 -19.03 -17.43 5.55
CA PHE A 274 -18.35 -17.81 6.78
C PHE A 274 -18.64 -16.79 7.88
N ASP A 275 -18.75 -17.27 9.12
CA ASP A 275 -18.81 -16.40 10.29
C ASP A 275 -17.47 -15.75 10.63
N ALA A 276 -17.40 -15.01 11.74
CA ALA A 276 -16.18 -14.36 12.21
C ALA A 276 -15.07 -15.34 12.63
N GLN A 277 -15.41 -16.59 12.92
CA GLN A 277 -14.49 -17.69 13.25
C GLN A 277 -14.03 -18.47 12.01
N GLY A 278 -14.63 -18.18 10.86
CA GLY A 278 -14.33 -18.85 9.59
C GLY A 278 -15.00 -20.24 9.49
N VAL A 279 -16.14 -20.41 10.15
CA VAL A 279 -17.02 -21.57 10.01
C VAL A 279 -18.08 -21.26 8.95
N GLY A 280 -18.38 -22.21 8.08
CA GLY A 280 -19.38 -22.03 7.01
C GLY A 280 -20.78 -21.81 7.57
N VAL A 281 -21.45 -20.76 7.11
CA VAL A 281 -22.81 -20.37 7.56
C VAL A 281 -23.85 -20.68 6.50
N GLY A 282 -23.50 -20.66 5.22
CA GLY A 282 -24.39 -20.89 4.11
C GLY A 282 -23.76 -20.68 2.75
N SER A 283 -24.58 -20.81 1.72
CA SER A 283 -24.17 -20.45 0.36
C SER A 283 -25.27 -19.65 -0.33
N GLU A 284 -24.86 -18.66 -1.10
CA GLU A 284 -25.77 -17.80 -1.87
C GLU A 284 -25.22 -17.58 -3.27
N THR A 285 -26.11 -17.34 -4.23
CA THR A 285 -25.71 -17.02 -5.61
C THR A 285 -26.18 -15.62 -5.94
N LEU A 286 -25.21 -14.74 -6.19
CA LEU A 286 -25.45 -13.35 -6.57
C LEU A 286 -25.28 -13.15 -8.08
N PHE A 287 -26.10 -12.29 -8.66
CA PHE A 287 -25.92 -11.81 -10.01
C PHE A 287 -24.97 -10.60 -9.96
N LEU A 288 -23.87 -10.68 -10.69
CA LEU A 288 -22.94 -9.56 -10.79
C LEU A 288 -23.54 -8.44 -11.65
N SER A 289 -23.66 -7.25 -11.09
CA SER A 289 -24.10 -6.07 -11.84
C SER A 289 -23.07 -5.71 -12.94
N GLU A 290 -23.55 -4.99 -13.96
CA GLU A 290 -22.67 -4.50 -15.04
C GLU A 290 -21.57 -3.58 -14.47
N ALA A 291 -21.94 -2.72 -13.52
CA ALA A 291 -21.00 -1.82 -12.85
C ALA A 291 -19.89 -2.57 -12.11
N PHE A 292 -20.22 -3.66 -11.39
CA PHE A 292 -19.21 -4.49 -10.73
C PHE A 292 -18.27 -5.14 -11.76
N ARG A 293 -18.80 -5.61 -12.88
CA ARG A 293 -18.02 -6.26 -13.95
C ARG A 293 -17.09 -5.29 -14.67
N GLN A 294 -17.53 -4.07 -14.90
CA GLN A 294 -16.68 -3.01 -15.49
C GLN A 294 -15.54 -2.59 -14.57
N MET A 295 -15.78 -2.60 -13.26
CA MET A 295 -14.78 -2.23 -12.27
C MET A 295 -13.77 -3.36 -12.00
N PHE A 296 -14.23 -4.62 -12.00
CA PHE A 296 -13.43 -5.82 -11.69
C PHE A 296 -13.52 -6.81 -12.85
N THR A 297 -12.78 -6.56 -13.92
CA THR A 297 -13.03 -7.15 -15.24
C THR A 297 -12.73 -8.65 -15.37
N ALA A 298 -11.73 -9.20 -14.69
CA ALA A 298 -11.34 -10.60 -14.91
C ALA A 298 -10.93 -11.28 -13.61
N PHE A 299 -11.79 -12.10 -13.05
CA PHE A 299 -11.47 -13.01 -11.95
C PHE A 299 -12.31 -14.27 -12.00
N GLU A 300 -11.81 -15.38 -11.47
CA GLU A 300 -12.53 -16.64 -11.31
C GLU A 300 -12.94 -16.87 -9.85
N ARG A 301 -12.10 -16.47 -8.93
CA ARG A 301 -12.29 -16.66 -7.47
C ARG A 301 -12.11 -15.34 -6.75
N VAL A 302 -12.85 -15.16 -5.66
CA VAL A 302 -12.74 -13.96 -4.83
C VAL A 302 -12.94 -14.30 -3.35
N ILE A 303 -12.12 -13.70 -2.49
CA ILE A 303 -12.38 -13.66 -1.06
C ILE A 303 -12.98 -12.30 -0.76
N ILE A 304 -14.07 -12.28 0.00
CA ILE A 304 -14.76 -11.06 0.41
C ILE A 304 -14.78 -11.04 1.93
N VAL A 305 -14.33 -9.95 2.53
CA VAL A 305 -14.40 -9.76 3.98
C VAL A 305 -15.21 -8.52 4.27
N ARG A 306 -16.18 -8.68 5.16
CA ARG A 306 -16.97 -7.59 5.72
C ARG A 306 -16.35 -7.14 7.03
N SER A 307 -16.21 -5.82 7.21
CA SER A 307 -15.84 -5.22 8.48
C SER A 307 -16.64 -3.93 8.67
N ASP A 308 -17.29 -3.81 9.82
CA ASP A 308 -17.99 -2.60 10.20
C ASP A 308 -17.15 -1.90 11.29
N LEU A 309 -16.58 -0.74 10.96
CA LEU A 309 -15.76 0.04 11.88
C LEU A 309 -16.64 1.11 12.58
N GLU A 310 -16.80 0.96 13.90
CA GLU A 310 -17.56 1.86 14.80
C GLU A 310 -18.98 2.24 14.29
N ARG A 311 -19.70 1.31 13.69
CA ARG A 311 -21.04 1.51 13.10
C ARG A 311 -21.13 2.65 12.07
N ARG A 312 -20.02 3.31 11.78
CA ARG A 312 -19.95 4.45 10.86
C ARG A 312 -19.47 4.06 9.47
N TRP A 313 -18.43 3.23 9.41
CA TRP A 313 -17.84 2.82 8.16
C TRP A 313 -18.16 1.38 7.84
N MET A 314 -18.74 1.15 6.68
CA MET A 314 -18.78 -0.19 6.08
C MET A 314 -17.55 -0.39 5.23
N VAL A 315 -16.86 -1.49 5.46
CA VAL A 315 -15.63 -1.86 4.76
C VAL A 315 -15.85 -3.21 4.08
N ARG A 316 -15.49 -3.30 2.80
CA ARG A 316 -15.40 -4.55 2.06
C ARG A 316 -13.99 -4.68 1.51
N LEU A 317 -13.33 -5.76 1.87
CA LEU A 317 -12.08 -6.18 1.27
C LEU A 317 -12.37 -7.28 0.26
N PHE A 318 -11.93 -7.10 -0.97
CA PHE A 318 -11.96 -8.11 -2.02
C PHE A 318 -10.53 -8.55 -2.32
N VAL A 319 -10.28 -9.88 -2.40
CA VAL A 319 -9.02 -10.44 -2.87
C VAL A 319 -9.33 -11.36 -4.03
N PHE A 320 -8.84 -11.03 -5.22
CA PHE A 320 -9.13 -11.70 -6.47
C PHE A 320 -8.09 -12.77 -6.79
N ASP A 321 -8.57 -13.94 -7.23
CA ASP A 321 -7.80 -15.10 -7.68
C ASP A 321 -6.66 -15.49 -6.72
N PRO A 322 -6.97 -15.78 -5.44
CA PRO A 322 -5.96 -16.23 -4.49
C PRO A 322 -5.35 -17.55 -4.97
N ARG A 323 -4.01 -17.63 -4.97
CA ARG A 323 -3.24 -18.79 -5.47
C ARG A 323 -2.55 -19.57 -4.35
N LEU A 324 -2.70 -19.16 -3.09
CA LEU A 324 -2.18 -19.94 -1.96
C LEU A 324 -2.75 -21.37 -1.99
N PRO A 325 -1.92 -22.41 -1.87
CA PRO A 325 -2.36 -23.80 -1.81
C PRO A 325 -3.00 -24.11 -0.45
N ALA A 326 -4.18 -23.53 -0.20
CA ALA A 326 -4.91 -23.69 1.05
C ALA A 326 -6.41 -23.85 0.79
N GLY A 327 -7.09 -24.56 1.68
CA GLY A 327 -8.54 -24.71 1.60
C GLY A 327 -9.28 -23.38 1.74
N ARG A 328 -10.51 -23.29 1.19
CA ARG A 328 -11.35 -22.08 1.20
C ARG A 328 -11.48 -21.46 2.60
N ALA A 329 -11.77 -22.29 3.60
CA ALA A 329 -11.91 -21.84 4.99
C ALA A 329 -10.61 -21.25 5.56
N THR A 330 -9.47 -21.80 5.19
CA THR A 330 -8.15 -21.30 5.64
C THR A 330 -7.83 -19.93 5.02
N LEU A 331 -8.10 -19.77 3.72
CA LEU A 331 -7.94 -18.49 3.03
C LEU A 331 -8.82 -17.39 3.62
N VAL A 332 -10.08 -17.74 3.88
CA VAL A 332 -11.05 -16.81 4.49
C VAL A 332 -10.63 -16.43 5.91
N ARG A 333 -10.22 -17.40 6.74
CA ARG A 333 -9.73 -17.14 8.10
C ARG A 333 -8.50 -16.23 8.10
N ALA A 334 -7.57 -16.41 7.18
CA ALA A 334 -6.41 -15.53 7.06
C ALA A 334 -6.84 -14.10 6.71
N ALA A 335 -7.77 -13.92 5.76
CA ALA A 335 -8.28 -12.61 5.39
C ALA A 335 -9.07 -11.93 6.53
N LEU A 336 -9.88 -12.69 7.27
CA LEU A 336 -10.59 -12.20 8.47
C LEU A 336 -9.60 -11.71 9.54
N ARG A 337 -8.57 -12.50 9.88
CA ARG A 337 -7.56 -12.11 10.87
C ARG A 337 -6.78 -10.88 10.43
N MET A 338 -6.37 -10.79 9.16
CA MET A 338 -5.71 -9.59 8.63
C MET A 338 -6.60 -8.35 8.75
N THR A 339 -7.85 -8.46 8.34
CA THR A 339 -8.79 -7.33 8.40
C THR A 339 -9.10 -6.92 9.83
N SER A 340 -9.27 -7.89 10.76
CA SER A 340 -9.57 -7.60 12.17
C SER A 340 -8.39 -6.95 12.92
N GLN A 341 -7.15 -7.25 12.53
CA GLN A 341 -5.96 -6.70 13.18
C GLN A 341 -5.50 -5.37 12.56
N VAL A 342 -5.55 -5.27 11.23
CA VAL A 342 -5.07 -4.08 10.51
C VAL A 342 -6.13 -3.00 10.40
N GLY A 343 -7.40 -3.38 10.27
CA GLY A 343 -8.53 -2.46 10.08
C GLY A 343 -8.65 -1.39 11.18
N PRO A 344 -8.68 -1.76 12.47
CA PRO A 344 -8.73 -0.79 13.57
C PRO A 344 -7.57 0.20 13.55
N VAL A 345 -6.33 -0.26 13.31
CA VAL A 345 -5.13 0.60 13.28
C VAL A 345 -5.20 1.61 12.13
N LEU A 346 -5.67 1.19 10.95
CA LEU A 346 -5.90 2.10 9.83
C LEU A 346 -7.00 3.13 10.15
N TYR A 347 -8.06 2.69 10.83
CA TYR A 347 -9.15 3.57 11.24
C TYR A 347 -8.69 4.60 12.27
N ASP A 348 -7.96 4.19 13.31
CA ASP A 348 -7.39 5.09 14.32
C ASP A 348 -6.48 6.14 13.68
N HIS A 349 -5.62 5.71 12.76
CA HIS A 349 -4.75 6.61 12.02
C HIS A 349 -5.55 7.62 11.18
N TYR A 350 -6.61 7.18 10.50
CA TYR A 350 -7.55 8.05 9.80
C TYR A 350 -8.23 9.04 10.75
N LEU A 351 -8.70 8.57 11.90
CA LEU A 351 -9.40 9.39 12.89
C LEU A 351 -8.50 10.48 13.46
N VAL A 352 -7.28 10.13 13.87
CA VAL A 352 -6.28 11.09 14.39
C VAL A 352 -5.99 12.17 13.35
N ARG A 353 -5.76 11.80 12.10
CA ARG A 353 -5.55 12.79 11.02
C ARG A 353 -6.74 13.69 10.79
N ARG A 354 -7.94 13.13 10.84
CA ARG A 354 -9.18 13.91 10.68
C ARG A 354 -9.39 14.87 11.83
N LEU A 355 -9.15 14.45 13.08
CA LEU A 355 -9.22 15.31 14.26
C LEU A 355 -8.18 16.42 14.18
N ARG A 356 -6.95 16.10 13.80
CA ARG A 356 -5.88 17.10 13.61
C ARG A 356 -6.26 18.13 12.53
N SER A 357 -6.77 17.67 11.39
CA SER A 357 -7.23 18.58 10.32
C SER A 357 -8.36 19.48 10.80
N ARG A 358 -9.34 18.93 11.54
CA ARG A 358 -10.43 19.72 12.12
C ARG A 358 -9.94 20.73 13.16
N ALA A 359 -9.01 20.33 14.04
CA ALA A 359 -8.42 21.21 15.03
C ALA A 359 -7.70 22.39 14.38
N ILE A 360 -6.89 22.11 13.33
CA ILE A 360 -6.22 23.16 12.54
C ILE A 360 -7.24 24.11 11.90
N THR A 361 -8.32 23.58 11.32
CA THR A 361 -9.37 24.40 10.71
C THR A 361 -10.11 25.26 11.74
N ALA A 362 -10.46 24.68 12.89
CA ALA A 362 -11.09 25.41 13.97
C ALA A 362 -10.19 26.51 14.53
N GLU A 363 -8.90 26.24 14.72
CA GLU A 363 -7.90 27.20 15.19
C GLU A 363 -7.71 28.35 14.19
N ARG A 364 -7.62 28.05 12.90
CA ARG A 364 -7.59 29.08 11.85
C ARG A 364 -8.83 29.98 11.88
N ALA A 365 -10.01 29.37 12.03
CA ALA A 365 -11.26 30.13 12.13
C ALA A 365 -11.32 31.00 13.41
N ARG A 366 -10.72 30.54 14.52
CA ARG A 366 -10.58 31.31 15.75
C ARG A 366 -9.65 32.51 15.55
N ILE A 367 -8.45 32.27 15.05
CA ILE A 367 -7.45 33.32 14.74
C ILE A 367 -8.05 34.37 13.79
N ALA A 368 -8.78 33.92 12.75
CA ALA A 368 -9.41 34.83 11.80
C ALA A 368 -10.45 35.75 12.47
N ARG A 369 -11.22 35.26 13.45
CA ARG A 369 -12.15 36.08 14.23
C ARG A 369 -11.42 37.06 15.17
N GLU A 370 -10.43 36.57 15.89
CA GLU A 370 -9.66 37.41 16.84
C GLU A 370 -8.94 38.54 16.10
N LEU A 371 -8.34 38.30 14.93
CA LEU A 371 -7.73 39.35 14.11
C LEU A 371 -8.76 40.35 13.58
N HIS A 372 -9.96 39.88 13.22
CA HIS A 372 -11.02 40.77 12.70
C HIS A 372 -11.58 41.65 13.81
N ASP A 373 -11.88 41.07 15.00
CA ASP A 373 -12.62 41.75 16.09
C ASP A 373 -11.72 42.59 16.98
N GLY A 374 -10.42 42.38 16.95
CA GLY A 374 -9.43 43.17 17.71
C GLY A 374 -8.65 44.14 16.82
N PRO A 375 -7.48 43.72 16.30
CA PRO A 375 -6.55 44.63 15.62
C PRO A 375 -7.14 45.38 14.43
N ILE A 376 -7.93 44.72 13.58
CA ILE A 376 -8.50 45.36 12.38
C ILE A 376 -9.53 46.42 12.76
N GLN A 377 -10.41 46.15 13.76
CA GLN A 377 -11.39 47.14 14.19
C GLN A 377 -10.72 48.34 14.87
N SER A 378 -9.69 48.11 15.71
CA SER A 378 -8.92 49.16 16.33
C SER A 378 -8.23 50.06 15.31
N LEU A 379 -7.60 49.48 14.30
CA LEU A 379 -6.95 50.24 13.23
C LEU A 379 -7.95 51.00 12.37
N LEU A 380 -9.16 50.46 12.14
CA LEU A 380 -10.24 51.18 11.45
C LEU A 380 -10.73 52.40 12.21
N ALA A 381 -10.80 52.32 13.54
CA ALA A 381 -11.12 53.45 14.40
C ALA A 381 -10.05 54.56 14.28
N VAL A 382 -8.75 54.18 14.34
CA VAL A 382 -7.62 55.09 14.13
C VAL A 382 -7.64 55.72 12.75
N ASP A 383 -7.92 54.92 11.67
CA ASP A 383 -8.03 55.40 10.29
C ASP A 383 -9.10 56.49 10.18
N LEU A 384 -10.27 56.28 10.83
CA LEU A 384 -11.37 57.24 10.82
C LEU A 384 -11.00 58.53 11.57
N GLU A 385 -10.37 58.43 12.75
CA GLU A 385 -9.91 59.58 13.52
C GLU A 385 -8.86 60.41 12.75
N LEU A 386 -7.87 59.73 12.11
CA LEU A 386 -6.87 60.40 11.28
C LEU A 386 -7.50 61.09 10.08
N ALA A 387 -8.52 60.53 9.46
CA ALA A 387 -9.24 61.14 8.38
C ALA A 387 -9.97 62.43 8.83
N VAL A 388 -10.57 62.44 10.03
CA VAL A 388 -11.21 63.62 10.59
C VAL A 388 -10.18 64.69 10.94
N LEU A 389 -9.07 64.31 11.62
CA LEU A 389 -8.00 65.23 11.99
C LEU A 389 -7.37 65.91 10.75
N ARG A 390 -7.12 65.14 9.70
CA ARG A 390 -6.59 65.65 8.42
C ARG A 390 -7.52 66.69 7.79
N ARG A 391 -8.84 66.45 7.85
CA ARG A 391 -9.82 67.45 7.36
C ARG A 391 -9.80 68.73 8.14
N ARG A 392 -9.67 68.62 9.49
CA ARG A 392 -9.59 69.80 10.39
C ARG A 392 -8.29 70.59 10.23
N ALA A 393 -7.19 69.90 9.90
CA ALA A 393 -5.87 70.49 9.78
C ALA A 393 -5.51 70.82 8.30
N ALA A 394 -6.47 70.93 7.38
CA ALA A 394 -6.23 71.09 5.94
C ALA A 394 -5.35 72.25 5.56
N GLU A 395 -5.40 73.36 6.33
CA GLU A 395 -4.61 74.56 6.13
C GLU A 395 -3.36 74.63 7.03
N SER A 396 -3.08 73.60 7.84
CA SER A 396 -1.96 73.50 8.77
C SER A 396 -0.74 72.82 8.13
N PRO A 397 0.50 73.18 8.53
CA PRO A 397 1.70 72.43 8.12
C PRO A 397 1.63 70.95 8.49
N LEU A 398 0.84 70.56 9.49
CA LEU A 398 0.63 69.20 9.97
C LEU A 398 -0.21 68.33 9.01
N ALA A 399 -0.85 68.89 8.00
CA ALA A 399 -1.70 68.16 7.06
C ALA A 399 -0.92 67.08 6.28
N SER A 400 0.34 67.34 5.93
CA SER A 400 1.24 66.40 5.26
C SER A 400 1.57 65.20 6.16
N ASP A 401 1.93 65.43 7.42
CA ASP A 401 2.31 64.40 8.39
C ASP A 401 1.11 63.51 8.73
N LEU A 402 -0.05 64.11 8.96
CA LEU A 402 -1.31 63.39 9.16
C LEU A 402 -1.68 62.54 7.95
N GLY A 403 -1.41 63.03 6.71
CA GLY A 403 -1.57 62.26 5.50
C GLY A 403 -0.67 61.03 5.47
N HIS A 404 0.59 61.18 5.83
CA HIS A 404 1.54 60.09 5.88
C HIS A 404 1.14 59.00 6.92
N PHE A 405 0.76 59.39 8.15
CA PHE A 405 0.26 58.46 9.15
C PHE A 405 -1.02 57.70 8.70
N HIS A 406 -1.95 58.40 8.08
CA HIS A 406 -3.17 57.82 7.53
C HIS A 406 -2.86 56.78 6.45
N ASP A 407 -1.88 57.03 5.58
CA ASP A 407 -1.45 56.06 4.53
C ASP A 407 -0.77 54.82 5.16
N ILE A 408 0.03 54.98 6.23
CA ILE A 408 0.63 53.87 6.99
C ILE A 408 -0.46 52.98 7.59
N VAL A 409 -1.43 53.57 8.32
CA VAL A 409 -2.52 52.83 8.95
C VAL A 409 -3.36 52.09 7.89
N LYS A 410 -3.70 52.73 6.79
CA LYS A 410 -4.38 52.06 5.66
C LYS A 410 -3.60 50.90 5.11
N SER A 411 -2.30 51.07 4.91
CA SER A 411 -1.44 49.99 4.44
C SER A 411 -1.45 48.80 5.40
N GLU A 412 -1.42 49.06 6.70
CA GLU A 412 -1.43 47.99 7.73
C GLU A 412 -2.78 47.29 7.79
N ILE A 413 -3.90 47.99 7.70
CA ILE A 413 -5.24 47.39 7.61
C ILE A 413 -5.33 46.43 6.42
N ILE A 414 -4.81 46.81 5.27
CA ILE A 414 -4.81 46.00 4.05
C ILE A 414 -3.94 44.76 4.28
N SER A 415 -2.74 44.91 4.87
CA SER A 415 -1.83 43.79 5.18
C SER A 415 -2.45 42.77 6.14
N LEU A 416 -3.12 43.22 7.20
CA LEU A 416 -3.84 42.35 8.13
C LEU A 416 -5.02 41.63 7.47
N ARG A 417 -5.75 42.29 6.56
CA ARG A 417 -6.83 41.65 5.80
C ARG A 417 -6.31 40.58 4.84
N GLU A 418 -5.18 40.82 4.17
CA GLU A 418 -4.53 39.80 3.35
C GLU A 418 -4.11 38.57 4.19
N LEU A 419 -3.53 38.80 5.38
CA LEU A 419 -3.17 37.74 6.29
C LEU A 419 -4.41 36.95 6.73
N LEU A 420 -5.51 37.63 6.99
CA LEU A 420 -6.80 37.02 7.35
C LEU A 420 -7.39 36.18 6.19
N GLU A 421 -7.31 36.65 4.96
CA GLU A 421 -7.74 35.90 3.77
C GLU A 421 -6.85 34.66 3.57
N ASN A 422 -5.56 34.74 3.79
CA ASN A 422 -4.64 33.60 3.75
C ASN A 422 -5.03 32.53 4.81
N VAL A 423 -5.42 32.94 5.99
CA VAL A 423 -5.88 32.05 7.06
C VAL A 423 -7.23 31.40 6.69
N ARG A 424 -8.15 32.17 6.08
CA ARG A 424 -9.49 31.70 5.67
C ARG A 424 -9.48 30.82 4.42
N ALA A 425 -8.63 31.07 3.46
CA ALA A 425 -8.59 30.31 2.19
C ALA A 425 -8.32 28.80 2.36
N GLY A 426 -7.93 28.36 3.55
CA GLY A 426 -7.79 26.95 3.92
C GLY A 426 -9.04 26.28 4.48
N THR A 427 -10.18 26.98 4.62
CA THR A 427 -11.29 26.48 5.46
C THR A 427 -12.54 25.97 4.71
N SER A 428 -12.75 26.31 3.43
CA SER A 428 -13.97 25.93 2.69
C SER A 428 -13.72 24.79 1.70
N ASP A 429 -14.11 23.57 2.06
CA ASP A 429 -13.95 22.37 1.21
C ASP A 429 -15.15 22.12 0.26
N THR A 430 -16.23 22.85 0.39
CA THR A 430 -17.51 22.60 -0.31
C THR A 430 -17.88 23.63 -1.39
N GLU A 431 -17.27 24.80 -1.35
CA GLU A 431 -17.58 25.90 -2.27
C GLU A 431 -16.94 25.69 -3.66
N PRO A 432 -17.64 25.93 -4.79
CA PRO A 432 -17.03 25.89 -6.12
C PRO A 432 -15.83 26.83 -6.26
N LEU A 433 -14.80 26.41 -7.01
CA LEU A 433 -13.58 27.20 -7.20
C LEU A 433 -13.89 28.59 -7.78
N GLU A 434 -14.79 28.63 -8.77
CA GLU A 434 -15.18 29.85 -9.47
C GLU A 434 -15.82 30.88 -8.53
N HIS A 435 -16.67 30.42 -7.61
CA HIS A 435 -17.31 31.28 -6.63
C HIS A 435 -16.29 31.87 -5.65
N ALA A 436 -15.39 31.02 -5.12
CA ALA A 436 -14.33 31.47 -4.23
C ALA A 436 -13.39 32.48 -4.89
N LEU A 437 -13.01 32.27 -6.17
CA LEU A 437 -12.16 33.20 -6.92
C LEU A 437 -12.88 34.50 -7.28
N THR A 438 -14.16 34.44 -7.61
CA THR A 438 -14.98 35.65 -7.87
C THR A 438 -15.00 36.56 -6.65
N GLU A 439 -15.28 36.00 -5.48
CA GLU A 439 -15.37 36.77 -4.25
C GLU A 439 -14.00 37.31 -3.82
N LEU A 440 -12.94 36.51 -3.94
CA LEU A 440 -11.56 36.94 -3.67
C LEU A 440 -11.14 38.13 -4.50
N VAL A 441 -11.35 38.05 -5.83
CA VAL A 441 -10.97 39.14 -6.77
C VAL A 441 -11.82 40.37 -6.55
N ARG A 442 -13.12 40.23 -6.30
CA ARG A 442 -14.03 41.34 -5.98
C ARG A 442 -13.57 42.11 -4.73
N ARG A 443 -13.24 41.37 -3.65
CA ARG A 443 -12.74 41.98 -2.41
C ARG A 443 -11.42 42.70 -2.62
N PHE A 444 -10.48 42.06 -3.34
CA PHE A 444 -9.21 42.71 -3.69
C PHE A 444 -9.41 44.05 -4.36
N GLY A 445 -10.30 44.15 -5.34
CA GLY A 445 -10.63 45.42 -6.01
C GLY A 445 -11.17 46.49 -5.07
N ILE A 446 -12.09 46.11 -4.17
CA ILE A 446 -12.67 47.03 -3.17
C ILE A 446 -11.60 47.58 -2.22
N TYR A 447 -10.69 46.72 -1.71
CA TYR A 447 -9.70 47.14 -0.71
C TYR A 447 -8.53 47.92 -1.30
N THR A 448 -8.14 47.64 -2.54
CA THR A 448 -6.96 48.28 -3.16
C THR A 448 -7.31 49.42 -4.08
N GLY A 449 -8.58 49.59 -4.46
CA GLY A 449 -9.01 50.51 -5.50
C GLY A 449 -8.57 50.11 -6.90
N THR A 450 -7.98 48.91 -7.08
CA THR A 450 -7.58 48.38 -8.39
C THR A 450 -8.79 47.82 -9.15
N VAL A 451 -8.89 48.05 -10.44
CA VAL A 451 -9.93 47.43 -11.28
C VAL A 451 -9.62 45.93 -11.38
N ALA A 452 -10.33 45.10 -10.61
CA ALA A 452 -10.09 43.66 -10.54
C ALA A 452 -11.27 42.90 -11.15
N GLN A 453 -11.00 41.94 -12.04
CA GLN A 453 -12.00 41.16 -12.75
C GLN A 453 -11.64 39.67 -12.73
N PHE A 454 -12.65 38.81 -12.50
CA PHE A 454 -12.56 37.36 -12.69
C PHE A 454 -13.35 36.91 -13.93
N VAL A 455 -12.76 36.02 -14.73
CA VAL A 455 -13.39 35.47 -15.95
C VAL A 455 -13.19 33.97 -15.96
N SER A 456 -14.27 33.20 -16.03
CA SER A 456 -14.22 31.74 -16.13
C SER A 456 -14.68 31.23 -17.50
N ASN A 457 -13.87 30.37 -18.12
CA ASN A 457 -14.21 29.65 -19.35
C ASN A 457 -14.19 28.14 -19.06
N GLY A 458 -15.37 27.57 -18.76
CA GLY A 458 -15.57 26.17 -18.40
C GLY A 458 -15.65 25.95 -16.89
N THR A 459 -16.34 24.88 -16.50
CA THR A 459 -16.55 24.55 -15.09
C THR A 459 -15.41 23.65 -14.59
N ALA A 460 -14.78 24.03 -13.51
CA ALA A 460 -13.75 23.23 -12.84
C ALA A 460 -14.35 22.06 -11.99
N ALA A 461 -15.49 21.51 -12.45
CA ALA A 461 -16.10 20.35 -11.84
C ALA A 461 -15.12 19.15 -11.92
N GLY A 462 -14.75 18.56 -10.79
CA GLY A 462 -13.79 17.46 -10.72
C GLY A 462 -12.41 17.80 -10.15
N ILE A 463 -12.18 19.05 -9.76
CA ILE A 463 -10.97 19.43 -9.00
C ILE A 463 -11.12 18.95 -7.55
N GLY A 464 -10.15 18.16 -7.07
CA GLY A 464 -10.12 17.71 -5.69
C GLY A 464 -9.96 18.87 -4.69
N ALA A 465 -10.52 18.72 -3.47
CA ALA A 465 -10.49 19.76 -2.44
C ALA A 465 -9.07 20.31 -2.15
N GLN A 466 -8.04 19.48 -2.19
CA GLN A 466 -6.66 19.90 -2.01
C GLN A 466 -6.16 20.77 -3.18
N GLN A 467 -6.44 20.35 -4.41
CA GLN A 467 -6.07 21.12 -5.61
C GLN A 467 -6.75 22.48 -5.61
N ARG A 468 -8.02 22.53 -5.25
CA ARG A 468 -8.79 23.77 -5.14
C ARG A 468 -8.17 24.73 -4.12
N ARG A 469 -7.82 24.24 -2.91
CA ARG A 469 -7.15 25.06 -1.89
C ARG A 469 -5.84 25.67 -2.38
N GLU A 470 -4.99 24.87 -3.03
CA GLU A 470 -3.71 25.35 -3.55
C GLU A 470 -3.90 26.39 -4.67
N LEU A 471 -4.91 26.21 -5.55
CA LEU A 471 -5.23 27.19 -6.60
C LEU A 471 -5.71 28.53 -6.04
N ILE A 472 -6.57 28.51 -5.00
CA ILE A 472 -6.99 29.71 -4.31
C ILE A 472 -5.78 30.42 -3.68
N GLN A 473 -4.89 29.67 -3.02
CA GLN A 473 -3.67 30.22 -2.42
C GLN A 473 -2.71 30.81 -3.45
N ILE A 474 -2.62 30.23 -4.65
CA ILE A 474 -1.84 30.79 -5.77
C ILE A 474 -2.40 32.14 -6.18
N VAL A 475 -3.75 32.28 -6.26
CA VAL A 475 -4.37 33.57 -6.62
C VAL A 475 -4.19 34.61 -5.51
N VAL A 476 -4.35 34.22 -4.24
CA VAL A 476 -4.09 35.11 -3.08
C VAL A 476 -2.67 35.67 -3.14
N GLU A 477 -1.68 34.82 -3.34
CA GLU A 477 -0.27 35.22 -3.43
C GLU A 477 0.00 36.07 -4.67
N ALA A 478 -0.59 35.74 -5.81
CA ALA A 478 -0.45 36.54 -7.04
C ALA A 478 -1.03 37.96 -6.87
N LEU A 479 -2.22 38.07 -6.25
CA LEU A 479 -2.85 39.36 -5.95
C LEU A 479 -2.04 40.17 -4.92
N ALA A 480 -1.48 39.53 -3.91
CA ALA A 480 -0.58 40.16 -2.94
C ALA A 480 0.69 40.72 -3.62
N ASN A 481 1.25 39.98 -4.59
CA ASN A 481 2.39 40.43 -5.40
C ASN A 481 2.01 41.63 -6.29
N VAL A 482 0.83 41.61 -6.92
CA VAL A 482 0.30 42.75 -7.68
C VAL A 482 0.25 44.00 -6.79
N ARG A 483 -0.31 43.92 -5.61
CA ARG A 483 -0.40 45.03 -4.67
C ARG A 483 0.98 45.57 -4.25
N LYS A 484 1.88 44.65 -3.82
CA LYS A 484 3.18 45.03 -3.23
C LYS A 484 4.20 45.52 -4.24
N HIS A 485 4.14 45.01 -5.47
CA HIS A 485 5.25 45.15 -6.41
C HIS A 485 4.85 45.76 -7.78
N SER A 486 3.58 45.59 -8.18
CA SER A 486 3.18 45.91 -9.56
C SER A 486 2.75 47.38 -9.75
N ALA A 487 2.14 48.02 -8.75
CA ALA A 487 1.45 49.32 -8.91
C ALA A 487 0.42 49.30 -10.05
N ALA A 488 -0.20 48.17 -10.33
CA ALA A 488 -1.13 47.98 -11.43
C ALA A 488 -2.47 48.68 -11.17
N LYS A 489 -3.00 49.34 -12.20
CA LYS A 489 -4.35 49.91 -12.18
C LYS A 489 -5.43 48.86 -12.49
N ARG A 490 -5.04 47.76 -13.16
CA ARG A 490 -5.96 46.67 -13.54
C ARG A 490 -5.32 45.33 -13.29
N VAL A 491 -6.13 44.36 -12.80
CA VAL A 491 -5.76 42.95 -12.69
C VAL A 491 -6.91 42.07 -13.19
N THR A 492 -6.59 41.05 -13.96
CA THR A 492 -7.58 40.10 -14.47
C THR A 492 -7.14 38.69 -14.10
N VAL A 493 -8.03 37.94 -13.42
CA VAL A 493 -7.84 36.52 -13.13
C VAL A 493 -8.73 35.71 -14.05
N ARG A 494 -8.16 34.73 -14.77
CA ARG A 494 -8.91 33.87 -15.68
C ARG A 494 -8.70 32.40 -15.37
N THR A 495 -9.77 31.63 -15.50
CA THR A 495 -9.71 30.16 -15.50
C THR A 495 -10.20 29.61 -16.83
N LYS A 496 -9.50 28.58 -17.36
CA LYS A 496 -9.89 27.90 -18.60
C LYS A 496 -9.66 26.39 -18.42
N VAL A 497 -10.69 25.60 -18.71
CA VAL A 497 -10.58 24.14 -18.75
C VAL A 497 -10.45 23.68 -20.20
N ALA A 498 -9.36 22.98 -20.52
CA ALA A 498 -9.14 22.42 -21.85
C ALA A 498 -8.27 21.16 -21.75
N SER A 499 -8.57 20.14 -22.54
CA SER A 499 -7.76 18.90 -22.66
C SER A 499 -7.40 18.25 -21.32
N GLY A 500 -8.34 18.19 -20.38
CA GLY A 500 -8.10 17.57 -19.05
C GLY A 500 -7.18 18.39 -18.13
N ARG A 501 -6.91 19.63 -18.44
CA ARG A 501 -6.10 20.55 -17.62
C ARG A 501 -6.88 21.82 -17.29
N LEU A 502 -6.71 22.32 -16.06
CA LEU A 502 -7.14 23.66 -15.68
C LEU A 502 -5.96 24.62 -15.88
N ARG A 503 -6.21 25.69 -16.61
CA ARG A 503 -5.29 26.81 -16.75
C ARG A 503 -5.83 27.98 -15.94
N LEU A 504 -5.02 28.49 -15.02
CA LEU A 504 -5.26 29.68 -14.21
C LEU A 504 -4.27 30.76 -14.68
N THR A 505 -4.78 31.94 -15.00
CA THR A 505 -3.97 33.09 -15.46
C THR A 505 -4.27 34.28 -14.58
N VAL A 506 -3.23 34.95 -14.08
CA VAL A 506 -3.32 36.25 -13.40
C VAL A 506 -2.51 37.25 -14.23
N GLU A 507 -3.17 38.27 -14.74
CA GLU A 507 -2.61 39.31 -15.61
C GLU A 507 -2.75 40.65 -14.93
N ASP A 508 -1.68 41.41 -14.82
CA ASP A 508 -1.64 42.77 -14.29
C ASP A 508 -1.01 43.76 -15.27
N SER A 509 -1.41 45.05 -15.19
CA SER A 509 -0.95 46.14 -16.01
C SER A 509 0.11 47.01 -15.31
N GLY A 510 0.96 46.45 -14.46
CA GLY A 510 1.88 47.21 -13.65
C GLY A 510 3.32 47.22 -14.16
N ARG A 511 4.28 47.29 -13.21
CA ARG A 511 5.71 47.41 -13.52
C ARG A 511 6.32 46.15 -14.13
N GLY A 512 5.70 44.98 -13.91
CA GLY A 512 6.25 43.69 -14.31
C GLY A 512 7.51 43.29 -13.52
N PHE A 513 8.09 42.16 -13.90
CA PHE A 513 9.39 41.69 -13.40
C PHE A 513 10.55 42.31 -14.19
N PRO A 514 11.80 42.32 -13.69
CA PRO A 514 12.96 42.94 -14.34
C PRO A 514 13.43 42.20 -15.60
N PHE A 515 12.73 41.19 -16.08
CA PHE A 515 13.01 40.45 -17.31
C PHE A 515 11.92 40.64 -18.37
N SER A 516 12.30 40.53 -19.65
CA SER A 516 11.39 40.53 -20.78
C SER A 516 11.21 39.13 -21.35
N GLY A 517 9.98 38.81 -21.81
CA GLY A 517 9.64 37.53 -22.44
C GLY A 517 8.98 36.54 -21.52
N VAL A 518 9.02 35.25 -21.91
CA VAL A 518 8.40 34.12 -21.16
C VAL A 518 9.48 33.32 -20.47
N ARG A 519 9.31 33.08 -19.15
CA ARG A 519 10.15 32.18 -18.38
C ARG A 519 9.33 31.02 -17.82
N THR A 520 9.91 29.81 -17.92
CA THR A 520 9.33 28.59 -17.35
C THR A 520 9.74 28.43 -15.89
N ALA A 521 9.08 27.50 -15.17
CA ALA A 521 9.42 27.16 -13.80
C ALA A 521 10.91 26.81 -13.60
N ALA A 522 11.54 26.11 -14.56
CA ALA A 522 12.95 25.76 -14.51
C ALA A 522 13.86 26.98 -14.62
N GLN A 523 13.59 27.87 -15.56
CA GLN A 523 14.35 29.10 -15.76
C GLN A 523 14.22 30.05 -14.57
N LEU A 524 13.02 30.18 -13.99
CA LEU A 524 12.77 31.01 -12.80
C LEU A 524 13.54 30.51 -11.57
N ARG A 525 13.69 29.18 -11.42
CA ARG A 525 14.52 28.60 -10.35
C ARG A 525 16.00 28.90 -10.53
N GLN A 526 16.47 28.77 -11.76
CA GLN A 526 17.89 28.98 -12.07
C GLN A 526 18.31 30.45 -11.91
N SER A 527 17.45 31.39 -12.29
CA SER A 527 17.73 32.82 -12.15
C SER A 527 17.48 33.36 -10.73
N GLY A 528 16.74 32.63 -9.89
CA GLY A 528 16.29 33.14 -8.58
C GLY A 528 15.24 34.24 -8.65
N GLU A 529 14.76 34.58 -9.83
CA GLU A 529 13.76 35.63 -10.10
C GLU A 529 12.36 35.04 -10.19
N GLY A 530 11.35 35.83 -9.87
CA GLY A 530 9.94 35.43 -9.96
C GLY A 530 9.28 35.03 -8.64
N PRO A 531 8.01 34.59 -8.67
CA PRO A 531 7.20 34.36 -7.49
C PRO A 531 7.51 32.98 -6.88
N ARG A 532 8.48 32.90 -5.95
CA ARG A 532 8.97 31.65 -5.34
C ARG A 532 7.86 30.81 -4.69
N THR A 533 6.99 31.44 -3.92
CA THR A 533 5.89 30.76 -3.21
C THR A 533 4.89 30.12 -4.20
N ILE A 534 4.60 30.81 -5.30
CA ILE A 534 3.73 30.27 -6.35
C ILE A 534 4.40 29.06 -7.03
N LEU A 535 5.70 29.16 -7.28
CA LEU A 535 6.48 28.10 -7.91
C LEU A 535 6.49 26.81 -7.09
N GLU A 536 6.65 26.90 -5.76
CA GLU A 536 6.58 25.76 -4.84
C GLU A 536 5.19 25.12 -4.84
N ARG A 537 4.13 25.92 -4.77
CA ARG A 537 2.74 25.44 -4.78
C ARG A 537 2.37 24.74 -6.09
N VAL A 538 2.79 25.28 -7.22
CA VAL A 538 2.55 24.68 -8.55
C VAL A 538 3.25 23.33 -8.65
N GLN A 539 4.43 23.19 -8.07
CA GLN A 539 5.16 21.92 -8.01
C GLN A 539 4.42 20.86 -7.18
N HIS A 540 3.83 21.24 -6.04
CA HIS A 540 2.99 20.35 -5.23
C HIS A 540 1.75 19.84 -5.98
N LEU A 541 1.28 20.63 -6.96
CA LEU A 541 0.15 20.27 -7.82
C LEU A 541 0.55 19.44 -9.05
N SER A 542 1.85 19.12 -9.22
CA SER A 542 2.39 18.53 -10.46
C SER A 542 1.98 19.35 -11.69
N GLY A 543 1.97 20.66 -11.52
CA GLY A 543 1.58 21.63 -12.54
C GLY A 543 2.78 22.28 -13.24
N ASP A 544 2.46 23.07 -14.27
CA ASP A 544 3.42 23.88 -15.02
C ASP A 544 3.20 25.36 -14.70
N LEU A 545 4.29 26.11 -14.53
CA LEU A 545 4.29 27.57 -14.34
C LEU A 545 5.00 28.26 -15.51
N ARG A 546 4.37 29.31 -16.05
CA ARG A 546 4.97 30.24 -16.99
C ARG A 546 4.71 31.67 -16.52
N VAL A 547 5.72 32.48 -16.56
CA VAL A 547 5.61 33.93 -16.27
C VAL A 547 6.06 34.68 -17.49
N LYS A 548 5.13 35.46 -18.07
CA LYS A 548 5.42 36.40 -19.16
C LYS A 548 5.46 37.80 -18.56
N SER A 549 6.55 38.50 -18.74
CA SER A 549 6.70 39.88 -18.25
C SER A 549 7.33 40.77 -19.28
N THR A 550 6.98 42.04 -19.17
CA THR A 550 7.65 43.15 -19.89
C THR A 550 7.77 44.30 -18.91
N PRO A 551 8.99 44.73 -18.57
CA PRO A 551 9.20 45.86 -17.66
C PRO A 551 8.41 47.08 -18.07
N GLY A 552 7.64 47.67 -17.15
CA GLY A 552 6.79 48.84 -17.37
C GLY A 552 5.43 48.59 -18.03
N THR A 553 5.12 47.37 -18.48
CA THR A 553 3.84 47.08 -19.16
C THR A 553 3.00 46.01 -18.44
N GLY A 554 3.58 45.28 -17.50
CA GLY A 554 2.87 44.30 -16.66
C GLY A 554 3.42 42.88 -16.70
N CYS A 555 2.67 41.99 -16.06
CA CYS A 555 3.01 40.59 -15.93
C CYS A 555 1.81 39.68 -16.14
N ILE A 556 2.07 38.50 -16.71
CA ILE A 556 1.11 37.38 -16.80
C ILE A 556 1.71 36.18 -16.12
N VAL A 557 1.08 35.73 -15.06
CA VAL A 557 1.39 34.45 -14.36
C VAL A 557 0.41 33.40 -14.84
N GLU A 558 0.89 32.39 -15.54
CA GLU A 558 0.09 31.28 -16.05
C GLU A 558 0.45 29.98 -15.33
N VAL A 559 -0.53 29.33 -14.72
CA VAL A 559 -0.43 28.04 -14.03
C VAL A 559 -1.32 27.02 -14.73
N SER A 560 -0.77 25.87 -15.09
CA SER A 560 -1.52 24.77 -15.71
C SER A 560 -1.41 23.52 -14.85
N VAL A 561 -2.55 23.02 -14.36
CA VAL A 561 -2.60 21.82 -13.50
C VAL A 561 -3.42 20.71 -14.16
N PRO A 562 -3.01 19.43 -14.06
CA PRO A 562 -3.81 18.33 -14.56
C PRO A 562 -5.09 18.20 -13.71
N MET A 563 -6.24 18.14 -14.37
CA MET A 563 -7.48 17.77 -13.71
C MET A 563 -7.51 16.25 -13.62
N LYS A 564 -7.69 15.70 -12.43
CA LYS A 564 -7.99 14.27 -12.28
C LYS A 564 -9.40 14.03 -12.79
N VAL A 565 -9.53 13.85 -14.09
CA VAL A 565 -10.78 13.36 -14.70
C VAL A 565 -10.97 11.94 -14.17
N SER A 566 -12.00 11.72 -13.36
CA SER A 566 -12.51 10.38 -13.08
C SER A 566 -12.93 9.77 -14.43
N ARG A 567 -12.09 8.93 -15.02
CA ARG A 567 -12.32 8.22 -16.30
C ARG A 567 -13.48 7.22 -16.23
N ILE A 568 -14.57 7.57 -15.56
CA ILE A 568 -15.75 6.70 -15.40
C ILE A 568 -16.92 7.10 -16.32
N VAL A 569 -16.88 8.23 -17.02
CA VAL A 569 -18.10 8.76 -17.69
C VAL A 569 -18.02 8.86 -19.22
N GLU A 570 -16.91 8.61 -19.89
CA GLU A 570 -16.80 8.92 -21.34
C GLU A 570 -16.97 7.73 -22.31
N LYS A 571 -17.60 6.61 -21.88
CA LYS A 571 -17.95 5.51 -22.80
C LYS A 571 -19.46 5.17 -22.87
N ALA A 572 -20.32 6.08 -22.49
CA ALA A 572 -21.78 5.87 -22.56
C ALA A 572 -22.53 6.83 -23.49
N SER A 573 -21.82 7.57 -24.36
CA SER A 573 -22.47 8.38 -25.40
C SER A 573 -21.78 8.18 -26.75
N GLY A 574 -22.02 7.02 -27.34
CA GLY A 574 -21.56 6.68 -28.70
C GLY A 574 -22.00 5.25 -29.02
N ASP A 575 -23.26 5.09 -29.28
CA ASP A 575 -24.02 4.39 -30.33
C ASP A 575 -25.47 4.20 -29.88
#